data_abecbc09ea5cf000252af6aef1a3ad3d
#
_entry.id   abecbc09ea5cf000252af6aef1a3ad3d
#
_cell.length_a   1.000
_cell.length_b   1.000
_cell.length_c   1.000
_cell.angle_alpha   90.00
_cell.angle_beta   90.00
_cell.angle_gamma   90.00
#
_symmetry.space_group_name_H-M   'P 1'
#
loop_
_entity.id
_entity.type
_entity.pdbx_description
1 polymer ?
#
loop_
_entity_poly.entity_id
_entity_poly.type
_entity_poly.pdbx_seq_one_letter_code
_entity_poly.pdbx_strand_id
1 'polypeptide(L)'
;MKKLLLATAAVGLSGCSWLGLGQNDKVNTPEYAKYTQPTAPKAVNAAQRANGCCLSRWNIEGAIGPEFFFSGDGISGDQINDLSGATIPTALGGTGVAGTTVAASTNQSLQDIYGIGTRYELGGSYALSPNRKVTLTGHYANASADDTTLGTVNGAAVNGQLSDFERYGFEAGLRQYAKPFNAPLVNSLRPYVEGRAGVTRIRDIDFVNSDANATVLAGSTPFIEGSWVPTATGLIGIETPVAKYLTMGIETGVRWTGVPNSDTSVLGAGVPLAGTNNFGNALSIPLQIRGRYRF
;
A
#
# COMPACT_ATOMS: atom_id res chain seq x y z
N MET A 1 -10.99 12.84 -17.47
CA MET A 1 -10.43 12.29 -16.25
C MET A 1 -9.13 12.95 -15.72
N LYS A 2 -8.58 14.00 -16.32
CA LYS A 2 -7.35 14.68 -15.86
C LYS A 2 -7.53 15.72 -14.73
N LYS A 3 -8.75 16.00 -14.28
CA LYS A 3 -9.04 17.06 -13.28
C LYS A 3 -9.23 16.56 -11.85
N LEU A 4 -9.26 15.26 -11.60
CA LEU A 4 -9.51 14.68 -10.26
C LEU A 4 -8.23 14.52 -9.40
N LEU A 5 -7.07 14.42 -10.04
CA LEU A 5 -5.78 14.19 -9.36
C LEU A 5 -5.23 15.40 -8.59
N LEU A 6 -5.64 16.62 -8.94
CA LEU A 6 -5.20 17.85 -8.24
C LEU A 6 -6.02 18.17 -6.97
N ALA A 7 -7.23 17.64 -6.86
CA ALA A 7 -8.11 17.93 -5.72
C ALA A 7 -7.74 17.15 -4.45
N THR A 8 -7.18 15.97 -4.57
CA THR A 8 -6.79 15.12 -3.42
C THR A 8 -5.55 15.61 -2.69
N ALA A 9 -4.62 16.25 -3.38
CA ALA A 9 -3.42 16.81 -2.74
C ALA A 9 -3.73 18.08 -1.94
N ALA A 10 -4.76 18.84 -2.31
CA ALA A 10 -5.13 20.08 -1.64
C ALA A 10 -5.89 19.87 -0.32
N VAL A 11 -6.63 18.75 -0.19
CA VAL A 11 -7.38 18.42 1.02
C VAL A 11 -6.45 18.02 2.18
N GLY A 12 -5.31 17.43 1.89
CA GLY A 12 -4.30 17.07 2.91
C GLY A 12 -3.60 18.26 3.56
N LEU A 13 -3.55 19.40 2.87
CA LEU A 13 -2.85 20.60 3.37
C LEU A 13 -3.78 21.58 4.10
N SER A 14 -5.07 21.60 3.79
CA SER A 14 -6.02 22.53 4.43
C SER A 14 -6.53 22.03 5.80
N GLY A 15 -6.42 20.73 6.09
CA GLY A 15 -6.78 20.16 7.40
C GLY A 15 -5.83 20.54 8.55
N CYS A 16 -4.62 21.02 8.23
CA CYS A 16 -3.63 21.36 9.26
C CYS A 16 -3.97 22.61 10.09
N SER A 17 -4.79 23.52 9.57
CA SER A 17 -5.17 24.73 10.32
C SER A 17 -6.22 24.46 11.41
N TRP A 18 -7.06 23.45 11.22
CA TRP A 18 -8.12 23.12 12.18
C TRP A 18 -7.61 22.41 13.45
N LEU A 19 -6.43 21.75 13.34
CA LEU A 19 -5.79 21.07 14.47
C LEU A 19 -4.87 21.97 15.30
N GLY A 20 -4.86 23.29 15.07
CA GLY A 20 -4.02 24.23 15.83
C GLY A 20 -2.52 24.01 15.59
N LEU A 21 -2.13 23.40 14.48
CA LEU A 21 -0.75 23.03 14.17
C LEU A 21 0.08 24.21 13.63
N GLY A 22 -0.52 25.40 13.49
CA GLY A 22 0.09 26.56 12.82
C GLY A 22 0.53 27.70 13.73
N GLN A 23 0.32 27.67 15.03
CA GLN A 23 0.72 28.77 15.90
C GLN A 23 2.04 28.52 16.61
N ASN A 24 2.99 29.45 16.39
CA ASN A 24 4.24 29.58 17.14
C ASN A 24 3.95 30.14 18.56
N ASP A 25 3.10 29.49 19.33
CA ASP A 25 2.98 29.83 20.74
C ASP A 25 4.27 29.40 21.45
N LYS A 26 4.92 30.35 22.05
CA LYS A 26 5.97 30.15 23.03
C LYS A 26 5.36 29.32 24.17
N VAL A 27 5.40 27.99 24.01
CA VAL A 27 4.87 27.08 25.02
C VAL A 27 5.85 27.09 26.16
N ASN A 28 5.58 27.91 27.16
CA ASN A 28 6.06 27.67 28.52
C ASN A 28 5.42 26.35 28.97
N THR A 29 6.13 25.25 28.89
CA THR A 29 5.68 23.95 29.35
C THR A 29 6.54 23.46 30.51
N PRO A 30 6.34 23.94 31.75
CA PRO A 30 7.08 23.41 32.88
C PRO A 30 6.67 21.99 33.26
N GLU A 31 5.48 21.57 32.95
CA GLU A 31 4.88 20.34 33.51
C GLU A 31 5.13 19.08 32.68
N TYR A 32 5.13 19.18 31.35
CA TYR A 32 5.42 18.04 30.47
C TYR A 32 6.88 17.62 30.45
N ALA A 33 7.80 18.53 30.77
CA ALA A 33 9.22 18.22 30.89
C ALA A 33 9.53 17.23 32.02
N LYS A 34 8.66 17.15 33.03
CA LYS A 34 8.86 16.22 34.16
C LYS A 34 8.57 14.76 33.83
N TYR A 35 7.74 14.50 32.83
CA TYR A 35 7.28 13.13 32.52
C TYR A 35 7.84 12.53 31.23
N THR A 36 8.35 13.35 30.32
CA THR A 36 8.84 12.91 29.02
C THR A 36 10.36 12.94 28.86
N GLN A 37 11.08 13.53 29.81
CA GLN A 37 12.52 13.48 29.85
C GLN A 37 12.97 12.74 31.12
N PRO A 38 13.77 11.66 31.00
CA PRO A 38 14.66 11.34 32.10
C PRO A 38 15.43 12.62 32.37
N THR A 39 15.51 13.02 33.63
CA THR A 39 16.20 14.23 34.13
C THR A 39 17.39 14.55 33.24
N ALA A 40 17.28 15.67 32.50
CA ALA A 40 18.35 16.05 31.60
C ALA A 40 19.64 16.08 32.42
N PRO A 41 20.70 15.38 32.04
CA PRO A 41 21.98 15.50 32.71
C PRO A 41 22.35 16.96 32.69
N LYS A 42 22.70 17.50 33.85
CA LYS A 42 23.09 18.91 34.06
C LYS A 42 24.01 19.35 32.92
N ALA A 43 23.61 20.44 32.28
CA ALA A 43 24.32 21.24 31.28
C ALA A 43 25.48 20.49 30.57
N VAL A 44 25.10 19.73 29.54
CA VAL A 44 26.08 19.26 28.55
C VAL A 44 26.56 20.50 27.81
N ASN A 45 27.87 20.77 27.88
CA ASN A 45 28.53 21.90 27.21
C ASN A 45 28.13 21.97 25.73
N ALA A 46 28.07 23.17 25.16
CA ALA A 46 27.71 23.40 23.77
C ALA A 46 28.51 22.53 22.77
N ALA A 47 29.79 22.24 23.10
CA ALA A 47 30.67 21.34 22.35
C ALA A 47 30.18 19.86 22.38
N GLN A 48 29.65 19.39 23.52
CA GLN A 48 29.05 18.05 23.62
C GLN A 48 27.69 17.97 22.90
N ARG A 49 26.95 19.07 22.83
CA ARG A 49 25.75 19.17 22.00
C ARG A 49 26.08 19.12 20.52
N ALA A 50 27.18 19.72 20.06
CA ALA A 50 27.61 19.67 18.67
C ALA A 50 28.06 18.28 18.24
N ASN A 51 28.73 17.52 19.09
CA ASN A 51 29.21 16.16 18.76
C ASN A 51 28.19 15.04 19.03
N GLY A 52 27.21 15.25 19.94
CA GLY A 52 26.14 14.29 20.23
C GLY A 52 24.84 14.54 19.47
N CYS A 53 24.77 15.66 18.76
CA CYS A 53 23.52 16.17 18.23
C CYS A 53 22.93 15.33 17.09
N CYS A 54 23.75 14.62 16.32
CA CYS A 54 23.29 13.93 15.12
C CYS A 54 22.67 12.56 15.40
N LEU A 55 23.27 11.78 16.31
CA LEU A 55 22.81 10.41 16.59
C LEU A 55 21.47 10.38 17.34
N SER A 56 21.22 11.34 18.25
CA SER A 56 19.97 11.38 19.01
C SER A 56 18.74 11.79 18.19
N ARG A 57 18.92 12.28 16.97
CA ARG A 57 17.81 12.66 16.05
C ARG A 57 17.38 11.53 15.13
N TRP A 58 18.21 10.50 15.01
CA TRP A 58 17.91 9.33 14.17
C TRP A 58 17.16 8.28 14.97
N ASN A 59 16.23 7.62 14.29
CA ASN A 59 15.52 6.48 14.82
C ASN A 59 15.43 5.41 13.73
N ILE A 60 15.41 4.14 14.15
CA ILE A 60 15.00 3.01 13.32
C ILE A 60 13.55 2.70 13.66
N GLU A 61 12.76 2.43 12.64
CA GLU A 61 11.33 2.15 12.77
C GLU A 61 10.98 0.87 12.02
N GLY A 62 10.12 0.05 12.60
CA GLY A 62 9.53 -1.11 11.94
C GLY A 62 8.04 -1.16 12.20
N ALA A 63 7.27 -1.66 11.24
CA ALA A 63 5.85 -1.86 11.39
C ALA A 63 5.41 -3.17 10.72
N ILE A 64 4.33 -3.74 11.26
CA ILE A 64 3.70 -4.95 10.71
C ILE A 64 2.20 -4.88 10.95
N GLY A 65 1.43 -5.37 10.02
CA GLY A 65 -0.02 -5.49 10.18
C GLY A 65 -0.75 -5.89 8.91
N PRO A 66 -2.06 -6.12 9.03
CA PRO A 66 -2.91 -6.38 7.89
C PRO A 66 -3.07 -5.13 7.02
N GLU A 67 -3.31 -5.38 5.74
CA GLU A 67 -3.68 -4.38 4.74
C GLU A 67 -4.92 -4.85 4.00
N PHE A 68 -5.98 -4.05 4.03
CA PHE A 68 -7.29 -4.35 3.47
C PHE A 68 -7.46 -3.59 2.15
N PHE A 69 -7.73 -4.31 1.06
CA PHE A 69 -8.13 -3.67 -0.20
C PHE A 69 -9.60 -3.27 -0.10
N PHE A 70 -9.95 -2.08 -0.55
CA PHE A 70 -11.34 -1.62 -0.57
C PHE A 70 -11.74 -0.99 -1.92
N SER A 71 -10.79 -0.76 -2.82
CA SER A 71 -11.04 -0.30 -4.18
C SER A 71 -9.88 -0.69 -5.09
N GLY A 72 -10.21 -0.91 -6.32
CA GLY A 72 -9.33 -1.26 -7.43
C GLY A 72 -9.95 -2.37 -8.27
N ASP A 73 -9.80 -2.26 -9.59
CA ASP A 73 -10.25 -3.28 -10.51
C ASP A 73 -9.17 -4.37 -10.58
N GLY A 74 -9.54 -5.61 -10.35
CA GLY A 74 -8.66 -6.76 -10.48
C GLY A 74 -8.87 -7.48 -11.80
N ILE A 75 -10.12 -7.69 -12.20
CA ILE A 75 -10.51 -8.24 -13.48
C ILE A 75 -11.54 -7.30 -14.11
N SER A 76 -11.31 -6.89 -15.36
CA SER A 76 -12.26 -6.02 -16.10
C SER A 76 -13.39 -6.84 -16.68
N GLY A 77 -14.64 -6.51 -16.31
CA GLY A 77 -15.85 -7.21 -16.74
C GLY A 77 -16.53 -6.67 -18.01
N ASP A 78 -16.02 -5.60 -18.59
CA ASP A 78 -16.71 -4.89 -19.67
C ASP A 78 -16.39 -5.43 -21.07
N GLN A 79 -15.64 -6.53 -21.16
CA GLN A 79 -15.19 -7.08 -22.43
C GLN A 79 -16.07 -8.25 -22.88
N ILE A 80 -16.74 -8.07 -24.01
CA ILE A 80 -17.35 -9.16 -24.75
C ILE A 80 -16.63 -9.25 -26.09
N ASN A 81 -15.93 -10.35 -26.31
CA ASN A 81 -15.19 -10.58 -27.53
C ASN A 81 -15.88 -11.67 -28.36
N ASP A 82 -16.40 -11.30 -29.55
CA ASP A 82 -16.83 -12.25 -30.55
C ASP A 82 -15.62 -12.65 -31.39
N LEU A 83 -15.20 -13.89 -31.22
CA LEU A 83 -14.06 -14.46 -31.90
C LEU A 83 -14.43 -15.37 -33.06
N SER A 84 -15.61 -15.16 -33.65
CA SER A 84 -16.07 -15.93 -34.81
C SER A 84 -15.00 -15.87 -35.92
N GLY A 85 -14.44 -17.04 -36.26
CA GLY A 85 -13.37 -17.18 -37.25
C GLY A 85 -11.95 -16.91 -36.76
N ALA A 86 -11.73 -16.56 -35.48
CA ALA A 86 -10.41 -16.45 -34.92
C ALA A 86 -9.81 -17.83 -34.59
N THR A 87 -8.52 -18.00 -34.84
CA THR A 87 -7.81 -19.19 -34.42
C THR A 87 -7.30 -18.93 -32.99
N ILE A 88 -7.72 -19.73 -32.02
CA ILE A 88 -7.18 -19.64 -30.64
C ILE A 88 -5.70 -20.04 -30.70
N PRO A 89 -4.75 -19.18 -30.27
CA PRO A 89 -3.34 -19.52 -30.29
C PRO A 89 -3.05 -20.80 -29.48
N THR A 90 -2.13 -21.61 -29.94
CA THR A 90 -1.73 -22.85 -29.26
C THR A 90 -1.21 -22.58 -27.83
N ALA A 91 -0.66 -21.39 -27.57
CA ALA A 91 -0.24 -20.94 -26.23
C ALA A 91 -1.40 -20.86 -25.24
N LEU A 92 -2.64 -20.75 -25.71
CA LEU A 92 -3.88 -20.77 -24.90
C LEU A 92 -4.52 -22.17 -24.85
N GLY A 93 -3.79 -23.21 -25.24
CA GLY A 93 -4.30 -24.61 -25.24
C GLY A 93 -5.29 -24.91 -26.36
N GLY A 94 -5.50 -23.98 -27.30
CA GLY A 94 -6.45 -24.17 -28.40
C GLY A 94 -5.93 -25.13 -29.47
N THR A 95 -6.63 -26.23 -29.67
CA THR A 95 -6.59 -26.98 -30.95
C THR A 95 -7.59 -26.25 -31.85
N GLY A 96 -7.11 -25.55 -32.87
CA GLY A 96 -7.89 -24.69 -33.78
C GLY A 96 -9.33 -25.12 -34.02
N VAL A 97 -10.25 -24.69 -33.18
CA VAL A 97 -11.68 -24.95 -33.33
C VAL A 97 -12.23 -23.82 -34.19
N ALA A 98 -12.51 -24.17 -35.44
CA ALA A 98 -13.30 -23.33 -36.33
C ALA A 98 -14.73 -23.30 -35.77
N GLY A 99 -15.04 -22.27 -34.98
CA GLY A 99 -16.38 -22.07 -34.43
C GLY A 99 -16.53 -20.67 -33.86
N THR A 100 -17.74 -20.20 -33.74
CA THR A 100 -18.07 -18.91 -33.12
C THR A 100 -17.74 -18.98 -31.64
N THR A 101 -16.65 -18.36 -31.22
CA THR A 101 -16.25 -18.30 -29.82
C THR A 101 -16.60 -16.93 -29.26
N VAL A 102 -17.53 -16.90 -28.33
CA VAL A 102 -17.90 -15.68 -27.59
C VAL A 102 -17.28 -15.78 -26.22
N ALA A 103 -16.51 -14.78 -25.86
CA ALA A 103 -15.91 -14.66 -24.52
C ALA A 103 -16.50 -13.44 -23.81
N ALA A 104 -17.01 -13.62 -22.61
CA ALA A 104 -17.51 -12.57 -21.75
C ALA A 104 -16.69 -12.58 -20.45
N SER A 105 -16.12 -11.44 -20.11
CA SER A 105 -15.35 -11.29 -18.87
C SER A 105 -16.23 -11.03 -17.64
N THR A 106 -15.72 -11.36 -16.47
CA THR A 106 -16.36 -11.09 -15.18
C THR A 106 -15.65 -9.92 -14.51
N ASN A 107 -16.42 -8.93 -14.04
CA ASN A 107 -15.84 -7.81 -13.29
C ASN A 107 -15.64 -8.22 -11.82
N GLN A 108 -14.41 -8.13 -11.33
CA GLN A 108 -14.07 -8.41 -9.94
C GLN A 108 -13.09 -7.37 -9.41
N SER A 109 -13.36 -6.91 -8.20
CA SER A 109 -12.47 -5.97 -7.53
C SER A 109 -11.25 -6.68 -6.92
N LEU A 110 -10.21 -5.92 -6.62
CA LEU A 110 -9.07 -6.43 -5.85
C LEU A 110 -9.47 -6.98 -4.49
N GLN A 111 -10.51 -6.43 -3.87
CA GLN A 111 -11.05 -6.90 -2.60
C GLN A 111 -11.65 -8.30 -2.72
N ASP A 112 -12.33 -8.59 -3.82
CA ASP A 112 -12.95 -9.90 -4.06
C ASP A 112 -11.92 -10.98 -4.33
N ILE A 113 -10.77 -10.60 -4.90
CA ILE A 113 -9.71 -11.54 -5.31
C ILE A 113 -8.72 -11.79 -4.18
N TYR A 114 -8.24 -10.73 -3.52
CA TYR A 114 -7.11 -10.81 -2.58
C TYR A 114 -7.49 -10.56 -1.11
N GLY A 115 -8.67 -10.00 -0.83
CA GLY A 115 -9.17 -9.80 0.52
C GLY A 115 -8.20 -9.02 1.43
N ILE A 116 -7.49 -9.74 2.29
CA ILE A 116 -6.60 -9.19 3.31
C ILE A 116 -5.16 -9.61 3.02
N GLY A 117 -4.29 -8.63 2.88
CA GLY A 117 -2.84 -8.86 2.80
C GLY A 117 -2.12 -8.63 4.12
N THR A 118 -0.85 -9.01 4.17
CA THR A 118 0.07 -8.67 5.26
C THR A 118 1.13 -7.72 4.76
N ARG A 119 1.42 -6.68 5.57
CA ARG A 119 2.42 -5.69 5.26
C ARG A 119 3.49 -5.61 6.32
N TYR A 120 4.74 -5.50 5.88
CA TYR A 120 5.94 -5.30 6.68
C TYR A 120 6.62 -4.00 6.27
N GLU A 121 7.06 -3.21 7.24
CA GLU A 121 7.81 -1.98 6.99
C GLU A 121 9.06 -1.95 7.84
N LEU A 122 10.14 -1.46 7.26
CA LEU A 122 11.40 -1.17 7.94
C LEU A 122 11.95 0.15 7.39
N GLY A 123 12.43 1.02 8.29
CA GLY A 123 12.93 2.30 7.85
C GLY A 123 13.60 3.09 8.94
N GLY A 124 13.84 4.35 8.63
CA GLY A 124 14.42 5.31 9.55
C GLY A 124 13.65 6.62 9.56
N SER A 125 13.80 7.35 10.65
CA SER A 125 13.30 8.71 10.73
C SER A 125 14.33 9.67 11.32
N TYR A 126 14.29 10.91 10.84
CA TYR A 126 15.12 12.00 11.33
C TYR A 126 14.25 13.12 11.89
N ALA A 127 14.50 13.52 13.14
CA ALA A 127 13.76 14.58 13.80
C ALA A 127 14.23 15.96 13.33
N LEU A 128 13.37 16.66 12.56
CA LEU A 128 13.60 18.06 12.18
C LEU A 128 13.33 19.00 13.36
N SER A 129 12.33 18.68 14.15
CA SER A 129 11.94 19.39 15.35
C SER A 129 11.30 18.42 16.36
N PRO A 130 10.96 18.85 17.58
CA PRO A 130 10.28 18.00 18.55
C PRO A 130 8.96 17.41 18.02
N ASN A 131 8.31 18.10 17.07
CA ASN A 131 6.99 17.71 16.56
C ASN A 131 7.01 17.28 15.08
N ARG A 132 8.18 17.29 14.39
CA ARG A 132 8.27 16.96 12.97
C ARG A 132 9.40 15.99 12.70
N LYS A 133 9.14 14.99 11.86
CA LYS A 133 10.14 14.02 11.39
C LYS A 133 10.01 13.81 9.90
N VAL A 134 11.14 13.65 9.24
CA VAL A 134 11.21 13.03 7.91
C VAL A 134 11.36 11.54 8.10
N THR A 135 10.67 10.76 7.30
CA THR A 135 10.70 9.30 7.33
C THR A 135 11.16 8.76 5.98
N LEU A 136 11.89 7.65 6.00
CA LEU A 136 12.19 6.85 4.83
C LEU A 136 11.90 5.40 5.20
N THR A 137 11.00 4.77 4.46
CA THR A 137 10.47 3.44 4.77
C THR A 137 10.55 2.55 3.55
N GLY A 138 11.22 1.41 3.68
CA GLY A 138 11.08 0.27 2.78
C GLY A 138 9.90 -0.58 3.21
N HIS A 139 9.20 -1.16 2.27
CA HIS A 139 8.06 -2.01 2.57
C HIS A 139 8.03 -3.27 1.69
N TYR A 140 7.44 -4.31 2.24
CA TYR A 140 7.01 -5.52 1.55
C TYR A 140 5.58 -5.84 1.95
N ALA A 141 4.75 -6.21 1.01
CA ALA A 141 3.38 -6.64 1.26
C ALA A 141 3.02 -7.80 0.34
N ASN A 142 2.24 -8.73 0.86
CA ASN A 142 1.68 -9.83 0.09
C ASN A 142 0.23 -10.08 0.48
N ALA A 143 -0.57 -10.55 -0.49
CA ALA A 143 -1.92 -11.03 -0.29
C ALA A 143 -2.13 -12.24 -1.22
N SER A 144 -2.65 -13.33 -0.68
CA SER A 144 -2.97 -14.51 -1.48
C SER A 144 -4.33 -14.34 -2.14
N ALA A 145 -4.43 -14.83 -3.37
CA ALA A 145 -5.68 -14.78 -4.11
C ALA A 145 -6.61 -15.94 -3.72
N ASP A 146 -7.89 -15.67 -3.73
CA ASP A 146 -8.94 -16.69 -3.68
C ASP A 146 -9.23 -17.22 -5.09
N ASP A 147 -9.95 -18.36 -5.16
CA ASP A 147 -10.45 -18.91 -6.43
C ASP A 147 -11.35 -17.89 -7.12
N THR A 148 -11.13 -17.68 -8.40
CA THR A 148 -11.82 -16.65 -9.18
C THR A 148 -12.26 -17.16 -10.55
N THR A 149 -13.22 -16.48 -11.16
CA THR A 149 -13.67 -16.74 -12.53
C THR A 149 -13.29 -15.56 -13.42
N LEU A 150 -12.40 -15.77 -14.38
CA LEU A 150 -12.04 -14.74 -15.36
C LEU A 150 -13.23 -14.33 -16.24
N GLY A 151 -14.12 -15.26 -16.49
CA GLY A 151 -15.27 -15.03 -17.36
C GLY A 151 -15.81 -16.33 -17.91
N THR A 152 -16.49 -16.25 -19.06
CA THR A 152 -17.05 -17.43 -19.77
C THR A 152 -16.61 -17.45 -21.22
N VAL A 153 -16.36 -18.64 -21.75
CA VAL A 153 -16.11 -18.87 -23.18
C VAL A 153 -17.07 -19.92 -23.67
N ASN A 154 -17.88 -19.61 -24.68
CA ASN A 154 -18.99 -20.47 -25.17
C ASN A 154 -19.95 -20.90 -24.05
N GLY A 155 -20.19 -20.06 -23.05
CA GLY A 155 -21.03 -20.35 -21.90
C GLY A 155 -20.37 -21.22 -20.80
N ALA A 156 -19.16 -21.70 -21.02
CA ALA A 156 -18.39 -22.42 -19.99
C ALA A 156 -17.54 -21.43 -19.16
N ALA A 157 -17.61 -21.52 -17.83
CA ALA A 157 -16.82 -20.69 -16.95
C ALA A 157 -15.32 -21.04 -17.06
N VAL A 158 -14.46 -20.03 -16.99
CA VAL A 158 -13.01 -20.16 -16.92
C VAL A 158 -12.59 -19.85 -15.48
N ASN A 159 -12.45 -20.90 -14.68
CA ASN A 159 -12.11 -20.81 -13.27
C ASN A 159 -10.62 -21.02 -13.04
N GLY A 160 -10.08 -20.33 -12.04
CA GLY A 160 -8.69 -20.47 -11.64
C GLY A 160 -8.34 -19.57 -10.47
N GLN A 161 -7.07 -19.37 -10.29
CA GLN A 161 -6.54 -18.54 -9.22
C GLN A 161 -5.45 -17.62 -9.79
N LEU A 162 -5.46 -16.36 -9.38
CA LEU A 162 -4.34 -15.48 -9.62
C LEU A 162 -3.20 -15.83 -8.64
N SER A 163 -1.96 -15.61 -9.06
CA SER A 163 -0.83 -15.73 -8.14
C SER A 163 -0.90 -14.63 -7.07
N ASP A 164 -0.12 -14.79 -6.00
CA ASP A 164 -0.09 -13.84 -4.90
C ASP A 164 0.20 -12.41 -5.37
N PHE A 165 -0.50 -11.44 -4.80
CA PHE A 165 -0.26 -10.03 -5.02
C PHE A 165 0.90 -9.56 -4.15
N GLU A 166 2.13 -9.72 -4.67
CA GLU A 166 3.34 -9.31 -3.99
C GLU A 166 3.82 -7.95 -4.47
N ARG A 167 4.20 -7.11 -3.53
CA ARG A 167 4.76 -5.79 -3.82
C ARG A 167 5.81 -5.38 -2.80
N TYR A 168 6.82 -4.66 -3.27
CA TYR A 168 7.86 -4.08 -2.43
C TYR A 168 8.32 -2.74 -3.00
N GLY A 169 8.80 -1.87 -2.13
CA GLY A 169 9.21 -0.54 -2.55
C GLY A 169 9.70 0.32 -1.40
N PHE A 170 9.75 1.60 -1.67
CA PHE A 170 10.16 2.58 -0.66
C PHE A 170 9.34 3.86 -0.77
N GLU A 171 9.16 4.51 0.36
CA GLU A 171 8.42 5.75 0.51
C GLU A 171 9.20 6.72 1.39
N ALA A 172 9.22 7.98 1.01
CA ALA A 172 9.68 9.08 1.85
C ALA A 172 8.47 9.89 2.35
N GLY A 173 8.54 10.37 3.58
CA GLY A 173 7.40 11.05 4.18
C GLY A 173 7.76 12.11 5.21
N LEU A 174 6.71 12.78 5.64
CA LEU A 174 6.74 13.76 6.70
C LEU A 174 5.70 13.40 7.76
N ARG A 175 6.14 13.22 9.00
CA ARG A 175 5.30 12.97 10.17
C ARG A 175 5.22 14.21 11.04
N GLN A 176 4.00 14.61 11.37
CA GLN A 176 3.68 15.72 12.25
C GLN A 176 2.98 15.19 13.50
N TYR A 177 3.50 15.52 14.66
CA TYR A 177 2.93 15.14 15.96
C TYR A 177 2.04 16.24 16.53
N ALA A 178 0.95 15.81 17.13
CA ALA A 178 0.14 16.67 18.00
C ALA A 178 0.69 16.70 19.45
N LYS A 179 0.06 17.49 20.28
CA LYS A 179 0.38 17.54 21.73
C LYS A 179 0.06 16.19 22.37
N PRO A 180 0.94 15.65 23.22
CA PRO A 180 0.67 14.42 23.94
C PRO A 180 -0.46 14.63 24.96
N PHE A 181 -1.20 13.56 25.23
CA PHE A 181 -2.22 13.52 26.26
C PHE A 181 -2.13 12.22 27.07
N ASN A 182 -2.75 12.18 28.23
CA ASN A 182 -2.79 11.00 29.06
C ASN A 182 -4.15 10.30 28.92
N ALA A 183 -4.13 8.98 28.85
CA ALA A 183 -5.31 8.13 28.89
C ALA A 183 -5.27 7.24 30.16
N PRO A 184 -6.41 6.67 30.62
CA PRO A 184 -6.52 6.00 31.91
C PRO A 184 -5.49 4.90 32.19
N LEU A 185 -5.00 4.21 31.18
CA LEU A 185 -4.03 3.10 31.34
C LEU A 185 -2.68 3.38 30.68
N VAL A 186 -2.57 4.48 29.92
CA VAL A 186 -1.39 4.78 29.13
C VAL A 186 -1.03 6.25 29.27
N ASN A 187 0.15 6.51 29.81
CA ASN A 187 0.66 7.86 29.95
C ASN A 187 1.34 8.31 28.64
N SER A 188 1.20 9.60 28.35
CA SER A 188 1.94 10.23 27.24
C SER A 188 1.64 9.64 25.85
N LEU A 189 0.36 9.42 25.55
CA LEU A 189 -0.09 9.11 24.19
C LEU A 189 0.16 10.30 23.28
N ARG A 190 0.82 10.05 22.16
CA ARG A 190 1.21 11.08 21.21
C ARG A 190 0.62 10.80 19.83
N PRO A 191 -0.47 11.50 19.47
CA PRO A 191 -1.07 11.38 18.15
C PRO A 191 -0.17 11.99 17.07
N TYR A 192 -0.26 11.46 15.87
CA TYR A 192 0.41 12.02 14.71
C TYR A 192 -0.38 11.79 13.41
N VAL A 193 -0.03 12.58 12.42
CA VAL A 193 -0.39 12.37 11.03
C VAL A 193 0.89 12.24 10.22
N GLU A 194 0.86 11.42 9.17
CA GLU A 194 2.01 11.21 8.30
C GLU A 194 1.54 11.14 6.85
N GLY A 195 2.21 11.86 5.96
CA GLY A 195 2.06 11.73 4.52
C GLY A 195 3.34 11.17 3.93
N ARG A 196 3.23 10.17 3.06
CA ARG A 196 4.34 9.53 2.34
C ARG A 196 4.06 9.48 0.86
N ALA A 197 5.12 9.50 0.07
CA ALA A 197 5.09 9.23 -1.36
C ALA A 197 6.33 8.43 -1.76
N GLY A 198 6.20 7.62 -2.79
CA GLY A 198 7.29 6.77 -3.25
C GLY A 198 6.93 5.94 -4.46
N VAL A 199 7.62 4.84 -4.59
CA VAL A 199 7.41 3.87 -5.66
C VAL A 199 7.35 2.47 -5.08
N THR A 200 6.52 1.64 -5.69
CA THR A 200 6.41 0.22 -5.36
C THR A 200 6.51 -0.60 -6.63
N ARG A 201 7.22 -1.72 -6.56
CA ARG A 201 7.22 -2.73 -7.61
C ARG A 201 6.15 -3.75 -7.27
N ILE A 202 5.21 -3.93 -8.18
CA ILE A 202 4.28 -5.06 -8.19
C ILE A 202 4.98 -6.18 -8.97
N ARG A 203 4.95 -7.41 -8.45
CA ARG A 203 5.49 -8.58 -9.14
C ARG A 203 4.57 -9.03 -10.25
N ASP A 204 5.11 -9.88 -11.14
CA ASP A 204 4.32 -10.53 -12.18
C ASP A 204 3.17 -11.31 -11.52
N ILE A 205 1.98 -11.20 -12.09
CA ILE A 205 0.79 -11.94 -11.66
C ILE A 205 0.36 -12.83 -12.80
N ASP A 206 0.29 -14.11 -12.51
CA ASP A 206 -0.16 -15.14 -13.44
C ASP A 206 -1.54 -15.64 -13.03
N PHE A 207 -2.34 -16.02 -14.01
CA PHE A 207 -3.57 -16.76 -13.78
C PHE A 207 -3.32 -18.25 -13.99
N VAL A 208 -3.60 -19.05 -12.97
CA VAL A 208 -3.48 -20.51 -13.00
C VAL A 208 -4.88 -21.11 -13.14
N ASN A 209 -5.14 -21.74 -14.26
CA ASN A 209 -6.42 -22.38 -14.52
C ASN A 209 -6.57 -23.63 -13.63
N SER A 210 -7.71 -23.75 -12.92
CA SER A 210 -8.03 -24.90 -12.08
C SER A 210 -8.83 -25.99 -12.82
N ASP A 211 -9.39 -25.67 -14.00
CA ASP A 211 -10.19 -26.63 -14.76
C ASP A 211 -9.31 -27.50 -15.66
N ALA A 212 -9.18 -28.77 -15.30
CA ALA A 212 -8.41 -29.77 -16.06
C ALA A 212 -8.87 -29.96 -17.53
N ASN A 213 -10.07 -29.53 -17.86
CA ASN A 213 -10.67 -29.61 -19.19
C ASN A 213 -10.71 -28.27 -19.93
N ALA A 214 -10.07 -27.24 -19.42
CA ALA A 214 -10.13 -25.93 -20.07
C ALA A 214 -9.33 -25.91 -21.37
N THR A 215 -10.05 -25.84 -22.47
CA THR A 215 -9.48 -25.73 -23.82
C THR A 215 -9.01 -24.32 -24.15
N VAL A 216 -9.24 -23.34 -23.25
CA VAL A 216 -9.07 -21.90 -23.55
C VAL A 216 -7.79 -21.32 -22.93
N LEU A 217 -7.49 -21.67 -21.70
CA LEU A 217 -6.29 -21.26 -20.99
C LEU A 217 -5.67 -22.48 -20.32
N ALA A 218 -4.56 -23.00 -20.84
CA ALA A 218 -3.89 -24.17 -20.29
C ALA A 218 -2.74 -23.74 -19.36
N GLY A 219 -2.77 -24.20 -18.12
CA GLY A 219 -1.66 -23.95 -17.18
C GLY A 219 -1.63 -22.53 -16.62
N SER A 220 -0.44 -21.94 -16.56
CA SER A 220 -0.23 -20.56 -16.11
C SER A 220 -0.25 -19.59 -17.27
N THR A 221 -1.03 -18.53 -17.16
CA THR A 221 -1.18 -17.47 -18.17
C THR A 221 -0.71 -16.16 -17.58
N PRO A 222 0.28 -15.46 -18.19
CA PRO A 222 0.68 -14.13 -17.76
C PRO A 222 -0.51 -13.15 -17.77
N PHE A 223 -0.75 -12.49 -16.64
CA PHE A 223 -1.88 -11.60 -16.45
C PHE A 223 -1.44 -10.15 -16.29
N ILE A 224 -0.48 -9.90 -15.41
CA ILE A 224 0.11 -8.59 -15.15
C ILE A 224 1.61 -8.68 -15.26
N GLU A 225 2.22 -7.77 -16.03
CA GLU A 225 3.68 -7.60 -16.07
C GLU A 225 4.16 -6.79 -14.87
N GLY A 226 5.12 -7.34 -14.14
CA GLY A 226 5.70 -6.71 -12.98
C GLY A 226 6.31 -5.36 -13.30
N SER A 227 5.81 -4.31 -12.67
CA SER A 227 6.19 -2.93 -12.97
C SER A 227 6.37 -2.08 -11.72
N TRP A 228 7.17 -1.01 -11.86
CA TRP A 228 7.27 0.05 -10.86
C TRP A 228 6.13 1.04 -11.04
N VAL A 229 5.35 1.26 -9.97
CA VAL A 229 4.24 2.20 -9.95
C VAL A 229 4.40 3.22 -8.83
N PRO A 230 3.88 4.45 -8.99
CA PRO A 230 3.88 5.42 -7.91
C PRO A 230 2.95 4.98 -6.79
N THR A 231 3.30 5.37 -5.56
CA THR A 231 2.48 5.14 -4.37
C THR A 231 2.42 6.38 -3.50
N ALA A 232 1.28 6.57 -2.83
CA ALA A 232 1.09 7.63 -1.85
C ALA A 232 0.30 7.07 -0.66
N THR A 233 0.72 7.46 0.56
CA THR A 233 0.12 6.96 1.80
C THR A 233 -0.15 8.12 2.74
N GLY A 234 -1.37 8.19 3.27
CA GLY A 234 -1.75 9.07 4.37
C GLY A 234 -2.05 8.25 5.61
N LEU A 235 -1.37 8.50 6.72
CA LEU A 235 -1.51 7.76 7.98
C LEU A 235 -1.92 8.67 9.11
N ILE A 236 -2.68 8.12 10.02
CA ILE A 236 -2.93 8.63 11.36
C ILE A 236 -2.51 7.56 12.37
N GLY A 237 -1.90 7.98 13.46
CA GLY A 237 -1.46 7.03 14.46
C GLY A 237 -1.34 7.66 15.84
N ILE A 238 -1.18 6.79 16.81
CA ILE A 238 -0.86 7.15 18.19
C ILE A 238 0.31 6.31 18.64
N GLU A 239 1.23 6.91 19.38
CA GLU A 239 2.38 6.21 19.92
C GLU A 239 2.59 6.55 21.40
N THR A 240 3.25 5.65 22.11
CA THR A 240 3.61 5.82 23.52
C THR A 240 5.02 5.30 23.77
N PRO A 241 5.84 5.96 24.63
CA PRO A 241 7.09 5.40 25.07
C PRO A 241 6.82 4.19 25.99
N VAL A 242 7.33 3.01 25.63
CA VAL A 242 7.24 1.79 26.45
C VAL A 242 8.54 1.51 27.20
N ALA A 243 9.67 2.07 26.72
CA ALA A 243 10.95 2.02 27.41
C ALA A 243 11.78 3.27 27.06
N LYS A 244 12.93 3.45 27.70
CA LYS A 244 13.79 4.64 27.54
C LYS A 244 14.11 4.99 26.09
N TYR A 245 14.30 3.98 25.24
CA TYR A 245 14.66 4.15 23.82
C TYR A 245 13.61 3.57 22.86
N LEU A 246 12.58 2.93 23.39
CA LEU A 246 11.57 2.24 22.58
C LEU A 246 10.21 2.93 22.71
N THR A 247 9.63 3.23 21.57
CA THR A 247 8.25 3.74 21.43
C THR A 247 7.46 2.73 20.62
N MET A 248 6.24 2.45 21.03
CA MET A 248 5.31 1.63 20.27
C MET A 248 4.05 2.41 19.93
N GLY A 249 3.40 2.07 18.85
CA GLY A 249 2.21 2.74 18.39
C GLY A 249 1.35 1.86 17.49
N ILE A 250 0.16 2.35 17.24
CA ILE A 250 -0.77 1.79 16.27
C ILE A 250 -1.06 2.89 15.26
N GLU A 251 -1.10 2.52 13.99
CA GLU A 251 -1.41 3.42 12.89
C GLU A 251 -2.34 2.78 11.88
N THR A 252 -3.13 3.62 11.24
CA THR A 252 -3.98 3.27 10.11
C THR A 252 -4.07 4.44 9.15
N GLY A 253 -4.63 4.23 7.98
CA GLY A 253 -4.75 5.29 7.00
C GLY A 253 -5.25 4.80 5.65
N VAL A 254 -4.90 5.52 4.61
CA VAL A 254 -5.24 5.16 3.23
C VAL A 254 -3.98 5.16 2.39
N ARG A 255 -3.83 4.14 1.58
CA ARG A 255 -2.78 4.01 0.58
C ARG A 255 -3.38 3.94 -0.80
N TRP A 256 -2.82 4.72 -1.69
CA TRP A 256 -3.03 4.65 -3.11
C TRP A 256 -1.81 4.02 -3.80
N THR A 257 -2.06 3.09 -4.71
CA THR A 257 -1.04 2.45 -5.57
C THR A 257 -1.47 2.65 -7.01
N GLY A 258 -0.54 3.09 -7.84
CA GLY A 258 -0.77 3.32 -9.27
C GLY A 258 -1.08 2.04 -10.05
N VAL A 259 -1.42 2.21 -11.30
CA VAL A 259 -1.82 1.13 -12.22
C VAL A 259 -0.57 0.38 -12.70
N PRO A 260 -0.48 -0.95 -12.52
CA PRO A 260 0.57 -1.77 -13.13
C PRO A 260 0.35 -1.92 -14.64
N ASN A 261 1.35 -2.44 -15.34
CA ASN A 261 1.23 -2.76 -16.75
C ASN A 261 0.47 -4.07 -16.95
N SER A 262 -0.51 -4.05 -17.83
CA SER A 262 -1.19 -5.29 -18.28
C SER A 262 -0.28 -6.07 -19.22
N ASP A 263 -0.20 -7.40 -19.03
CA ASP A 263 0.49 -8.26 -20.00
C ASP A 263 -0.43 -8.52 -21.18
N THR A 264 -0.04 -8.04 -22.35
CA THR A 264 -0.80 -8.19 -23.60
C THR A 264 -0.29 -9.34 -24.47
N SER A 265 0.70 -10.10 -24.02
CA SER A 265 1.32 -11.18 -24.80
C SER A 265 0.34 -12.33 -25.07
N VAL A 266 -0.53 -12.63 -24.11
CA VAL A 266 -1.51 -13.72 -24.19
C VAL A 266 -2.95 -13.21 -24.19
N LEU A 267 -3.26 -12.16 -23.42
CA LEU A 267 -4.60 -11.57 -23.32
C LEU A 267 -4.75 -10.29 -24.17
N GLY A 268 -3.97 -10.17 -25.24
CA GLY A 268 -4.06 -9.07 -26.21
C GLY A 268 -5.30 -9.14 -27.12
N ALA A 269 -5.42 -8.15 -28.01
CA ALA A 269 -6.55 -8.07 -28.93
C ALA A 269 -6.65 -9.32 -29.84
N GLY A 270 -7.88 -9.84 -30.00
CA GLY A 270 -8.16 -10.99 -30.88
C GLY A 270 -8.07 -12.36 -30.22
N VAL A 271 -7.88 -12.43 -28.90
CA VAL A 271 -7.95 -13.68 -28.13
C VAL A 271 -9.15 -13.68 -27.17
N PRO A 272 -9.62 -14.87 -26.73
CA PRO A 272 -10.64 -14.97 -25.70
C PRO A 272 -10.26 -14.19 -24.44
N LEU A 273 -11.24 -13.50 -23.85
CA LEU A 273 -11.02 -12.72 -22.62
C LEU A 273 -9.95 -11.61 -22.74
N ALA A 274 -9.70 -11.11 -23.96
CA ALA A 274 -8.80 -9.98 -24.18
C ALA A 274 -9.21 -8.77 -23.32
N GLY A 275 -8.24 -8.14 -22.66
CA GLY A 275 -8.48 -6.95 -21.85
C GLY A 275 -9.06 -7.21 -20.45
N THR A 276 -9.26 -8.46 -20.03
CA THR A 276 -9.68 -8.79 -18.66
C THR A 276 -8.62 -8.41 -17.63
N ASN A 277 -7.37 -8.33 -18.03
CA ASN A 277 -6.22 -7.96 -17.23
C ASN A 277 -5.97 -6.45 -17.15
N ASN A 278 -6.97 -5.63 -17.37
CA ASN A 278 -6.87 -4.18 -17.22
C ASN A 278 -7.02 -3.79 -15.74
N PHE A 279 -5.94 -3.92 -15.01
CA PHE A 279 -5.86 -3.55 -13.60
C PHE A 279 -6.03 -2.05 -13.41
N GLY A 280 -6.87 -1.68 -12.44
CA GLY A 280 -7.03 -0.28 -12.01
C GLY A 280 -5.96 0.15 -10.99
N ASN A 281 -6.08 1.40 -10.55
CA ASN A 281 -5.36 1.85 -9.37
C ASN A 281 -5.97 1.22 -8.11
N ALA A 282 -5.13 0.83 -7.15
CA ALA A 282 -5.57 0.22 -5.91
C ALA A 282 -5.64 1.22 -4.76
N LEU A 283 -6.69 1.13 -3.95
CA LEU A 283 -6.78 1.77 -2.64
C LEU A 283 -6.84 0.70 -1.56
N SER A 284 -6.04 0.89 -0.50
CA SER A 284 -5.99 -0.02 0.65
C SER A 284 -5.91 0.73 1.97
N ILE A 285 -6.32 0.06 3.04
CA ILE A 285 -6.27 0.53 4.42
C ILE A 285 -5.26 -0.34 5.17
N PRO A 286 -4.07 0.17 5.50
CA PRO A 286 -3.15 -0.50 6.42
C PRO A 286 -3.63 -0.30 7.86
N LEU A 287 -3.52 -1.36 8.68
CA LEU A 287 -3.67 -1.30 10.13
C LEU A 287 -2.43 -1.94 10.75
N GLN A 288 -1.54 -1.15 11.33
CA GLN A 288 -0.20 -1.61 11.69
C GLN A 288 0.16 -1.31 13.14
N ILE A 289 0.94 -2.21 13.73
CA ILE A 289 1.68 -1.94 14.96
C ILE A 289 3.08 -1.48 14.54
N ARG A 290 3.49 -0.33 15.08
CA ARG A 290 4.80 0.27 14.80
C ARG A 290 5.66 0.29 16.04
N GLY A 291 6.90 -0.16 15.90
CA GLY A 291 7.97 0.00 16.88
C GLY A 291 9.00 1.02 16.39
N ARG A 292 9.50 1.85 17.28
CA ARG A 292 10.57 2.82 17.00
C ARG A 292 11.63 2.79 18.07
N TYR A 293 12.87 2.60 17.67
CA TYR A 293 14.05 2.66 18.53
C TYR A 293 14.86 3.94 18.27
N ARG A 294 15.20 4.65 19.31
CA ARG A 294 16.01 5.87 19.28
C ARG A 294 17.41 5.60 19.84
N PHE A 295 18.42 6.04 19.11
CA PHE A 295 19.81 5.95 19.52
C PHE A 295 20.22 7.10 20.45
#